data_a4680c11c3e28e740f50294044b5dae2
#
_entry.id   a4680c11c3e28e740f50294044b5dae2
#
_cell.length_a   1.000
_cell.length_b   1.000
_cell.length_c   1.000
_cell.angle_alpha   90.00
_cell.angle_beta   90.00
_cell.angle_gamma   90.00
#
_symmetry.space_group_name_H-M   'P 1'
#
loop_
_entity.id
_entity.type
_entity.pdbx_description
1 polymer ?
#
loop_
_entity_poly.entity_id
_entity_poly.type
_entity_poly.pdbx_seq_one_letter_code
_entity_poly.pdbx_strand_id
1 'polypeptide(L)'
;RAGKSVIAKIDNEVYEVDVDTVEVNDVTGAGDCFLAAFVYGLTKGYSHQKCIELAVKGSRESVQHTGTYTLAVSDLEDRVVFTNGVFDILHKGHFELLAEAKTLGEKLIVGINSDESVKRLKGETRPINNQMKRIRQLEILP
;
A
#
# COMPACT_ATOMS: atom_id res chain seq x y z
N ARG A 1 -5.58 -22.52 -10.90
CA ARG A 1 -4.48 -22.43 -9.92
C ARG A 1 -5.15 -22.26 -8.57
N ALA A 2 -5.08 -23.28 -7.70
CA ALA A 2 -5.50 -23.13 -6.32
C ALA A 2 -4.57 -22.10 -5.69
N GLY A 3 -5.12 -20.96 -5.25
CA GLY A 3 -4.39 -19.97 -4.48
C GLY A 3 -3.85 -20.63 -3.23
N LYS A 4 -2.61 -20.35 -2.86
CA LYS A 4 -2.10 -20.72 -1.56
C LYS A 4 -2.64 -19.70 -0.57
N SER A 5 -3.21 -20.17 0.53
CA SER A 5 -3.68 -19.30 1.61
C SER A 5 -3.10 -19.77 2.94
N VAL A 6 -2.97 -18.85 3.87
CA VAL A 6 -2.73 -19.12 5.29
C VAL A 6 -4.06 -19.11 6.01
N ILE A 7 -4.36 -20.19 6.72
CA ILE A 7 -5.56 -20.31 7.55
C ILE A 7 -5.11 -20.27 9.00
N ALA A 8 -5.68 -19.35 9.77
CA ALA A 8 -5.44 -19.23 11.21
C ALA A 8 -6.76 -19.33 11.96
N LYS A 9 -6.73 -20.02 13.11
CA LYS A 9 -7.85 -20.04 14.04
C LYS A 9 -7.42 -19.36 15.33
N ILE A 10 -8.13 -18.30 15.68
CA ILE A 10 -7.92 -17.55 16.93
C ILE A 10 -9.26 -17.55 17.67
N ASP A 11 -9.27 -18.07 18.87
CA ASP A 11 -10.47 -18.34 19.64
C ASP A 11 -11.45 -19.23 18.83
N ASN A 12 -12.63 -18.72 18.50
CA ASN A 12 -13.64 -19.45 17.71
C ASN A 12 -13.76 -18.92 16.27
N GLU A 13 -12.92 -17.97 15.87
CA GLU A 13 -12.94 -17.36 14.53
C GLU A 13 -11.86 -17.97 13.66
N VAL A 14 -12.17 -18.14 12.37
CA VAL A 14 -11.24 -18.63 11.36
C VAL A 14 -10.95 -17.48 10.39
N TYR A 15 -9.68 -17.25 10.17
CA TYR A 15 -9.16 -16.23 9.28
C TYR A 15 -8.45 -16.90 8.10
N GLU A 16 -8.67 -16.39 6.91
CA GLU A 16 -7.98 -16.83 5.70
C GLU A 16 -7.34 -15.63 5.03
N VAL A 17 -6.04 -15.76 4.69
CA VAL A 17 -5.27 -14.73 4.01
C VAL A 17 -4.61 -15.37 2.79
N ASP A 18 -4.88 -14.80 1.63
CA ASP A 18 -4.23 -15.22 0.38
C ASP A 18 -2.75 -14.88 0.39
N VAL A 19 -1.95 -15.80 -0.15
CA VAL A 19 -0.51 -15.64 -0.25
C VAL A 19 -0.10 -15.48 -1.71
N ASP A 20 0.40 -14.29 -2.05
CA ASP A 20 1.01 -14.07 -3.35
C ASP A 20 2.25 -14.94 -3.53
N THR A 21 2.42 -15.47 -4.72
CA THR A 21 3.63 -16.22 -5.07
C THR A 21 4.82 -15.25 -5.22
N VAL A 22 5.91 -15.55 -4.51
CA VAL A 22 7.20 -14.86 -4.64
C VAL A 22 8.29 -15.86 -4.99
N GLU A 23 9.40 -15.38 -5.48
CA GLU A 23 10.60 -16.19 -5.63
C GLU A 23 11.15 -16.52 -4.24
N VAL A 24 11.35 -17.81 -3.98
CA VAL A 24 11.83 -18.29 -2.69
C VAL A 24 13.31 -18.64 -2.85
N ASN A 25 14.17 -17.86 -2.17
CA ASN A 25 15.60 -18.10 -2.13
C ASN A 25 16.00 -18.98 -0.94
N ASP A 26 15.43 -18.74 0.23
CA ASP A 26 15.67 -19.49 1.45
C ASP A 26 14.45 -19.44 2.36
N VAL A 27 14.14 -20.54 3.02
CA VAL A 27 13.01 -20.62 3.98
C VAL A 27 13.46 -20.48 5.44
N THR A 28 14.76 -20.30 5.67
CA THR A 28 15.33 -20.21 7.01
C THR A 28 14.81 -18.95 7.72
N GLY A 29 14.23 -19.13 8.90
CA GLY A 29 13.70 -18.02 9.71
C GLY A 29 12.34 -17.48 9.26
N ALA A 30 11.71 -18.04 8.23
CA ALA A 30 10.39 -17.58 7.76
C ALA A 30 9.32 -17.67 8.84
N GLY A 31 9.35 -18.72 9.67
CA GLY A 31 8.45 -18.88 10.82
C GLY A 31 8.71 -17.86 11.92
N ASP A 32 9.96 -17.51 12.16
CA ASP A 32 10.35 -16.50 13.15
C ASP A 32 9.89 -15.11 12.72
N CYS A 33 10.06 -14.77 11.43
CA CYS A 33 9.57 -13.52 10.85
C CYS A 33 8.03 -13.46 10.86
N PHE A 34 7.35 -14.58 10.60
CA PHE A 34 5.89 -14.67 10.72
C PHE A 34 5.45 -14.35 12.15
N LEU A 35 6.05 -15.01 13.14
CA LEU A 35 5.71 -14.81 14.55
C LEU A 35 6.03 -13.38 15.01
N ALA A 36 7.19 -12.85 14.66
CA ALA A 36 7.59 -11.49 15.00
C ALA A 36 6.61 -10.45 14.44
N ALA A 37 6.22 -10.58 13.17
CA ALA A 37 5.27 -9.69 12.52
C ALA A 37 3.85 -9.80 13.13
N PHE A 38 3.42 -11.01 13.49
CA PHE A 38 2.14 -11.23 14.17
C PHE A 38 2.11 -10.53 15.54
N VAL A 39 3.14 -10.74 16.37
CA VAL A 39 3.26 -10.10 17.68
C VAL A 39 3.34 -8.59 17.56
N TYR A 40 4.09 -8.08 16.58
CA TYR A 40 4.13 -6.66 16.30
C TYR A 40 2.72 -6.08 16.06
N GLY A 41 1.92 -6.73 15.20
CA GLY A 41 0.53 -6.32 14.96
C GLY A 41 -0.32 -6.29 16.22
N LEU A 42 -0.17 -7.29 17.10
CA LEU A 42 -0.86 -7.32 18.40
C LEU A 42 -0.45 -6.14 19.30
N THR A 43 0.86 -5.81 19.37
CA THR A 43 1.33 -4.67 20.17
C THR A 43 0.83 -3.31 19.67
N LYS A 44 0.48 -3.23 18.37
CA LYS A 44 -0.13 -2.05 17.76
C LYS A 44 -1.66 -1.99 17.95
N GLY A 45 -2.27 -3.03 18.51
CA GLY A 45 -3.71 -3.11 18.69
C GLY A 45 -4.48 -3.35 17.38
N TYR A 46 -3.83 -3.93 16.37
CA TYR A 46 -4.50 -4.27 15.12
C TYR A 46 -5.45 -5.45 15.28
N SER A 47 -6.44 -5.56 14.38
CA SER A 47 -7.33 -6.73 14.35
C SER A 47 -6.55 -8.01 14.05
N HIS A 48 -7.06 -9.17 14.47
CA HIS A 48 -6.44 -10.46 14.20
C HIS A 48 -6.21 -10.69 12.70
N GLN A 49 -7.17 -10.31 11.85
CA GLN A 49 -7.03 -10.35 10.40
C GLN A 49 -5.78 -9.57 9.95
N LYS A 50 -5.62 -8.33 10.42
CA LYS A 50 -4.46 -7.49 10.07
C LYS A 50 -3.15 -8.04 10.61
N CYS A 51 -3.16 -8.63 11.80
CA CYS A 51 -1.97 -9.29 12.37
C CYS A 51 -1.51 -10.48 11.50
N ILE A 52 -2.47 -11.27 10.98
CA ILE A 52 -2.15 -12.40 10.09
C ILE A 52 -1.61 -11.91 8.75
N GLU A 53 -2.21 -10.86 8.17
CA GLU A 53 -1.71 -10.22 6.94
C GLU A 53 -0.26 -9.75 7.09
N LEU A 54 0.07 -9.09 8.22
CA LEU A 54 1.44 -8.67 8.52
C LEU A 54 2.37 -9.86 8.69
N ALA A 55 1.92 -10.92 9.34
CA ALA A 55 2.69 -12.15 9.53
C ALA A 55 3.03 -12.82 8.20
N VAL A 56 2.05 -12.91 7.30
CA VAL A 56 2.25 -13.40 5.92
C VAL A 56 3.25 -12.51 5.17
N LYS A 57 3.10 -11.17 5.28
CA LYS A 57 4.00 -10.20 4.64
C LYS A 57 5.44 -10.38 5.16
N GLY A 58 5.64 -10.46 6.46
CA GLY A 58 6.97 -10.62 7.06
C GLY A 58 7.65 -11.95 6.69
N SER A 59 6.89 -13.05 6.68
CA SER A 59 7.39 -14.34 6.24
C SER A 59 7.75 -14.34 4.75
N ARG A 60 6.92 -13.69 3.91
CA ARG A 60 7.15 -13.55 2.48
C ARG A 60 8.41 -12.72 2.17
N GLU A 61 8.64 -11.67 2.94
CA GLU A 61 9.86 -10.86 2.80
C GLU A 61 11.10 -11.68 3.13
N SER A 62 11.07 -12.43 4.23
CA SER A 62 12.23 -13.21 4.65
C SER A 62 12.67 -14.27 3.65
N VAL A 63 11.74 -14.96 2.96
CA VAL A 63 12.08 -16.03 2.02
C VAL A 63 12.71 -15.54 0.72
N GLN A 64 12.68 -14.25 0.45
CA GLN A 64 13.34 -13.62 -0.70
C GLN A 64 14.82 -13.32 -0.44
N HIS A 65 15.27 -13.49 0.81
CA HIS A 65 16.66 -13.30 1.21
C HIS A 65 17.34 -14.64 1.51
N THR A 66 18.65 -14.70 1.34
CA THR A 66 19.43 -15.88 1.67
C THR A 66 19.94 -15.79 3.11
N GLY A 67 19.77 -16.86 3.87
CA GLY A 67 20.16 -16.93 5.28
C GLY A 67 19.13 -16.28 6.23
N THR A 68 19.54 -16.03 7.46
CA THR A 68 18.66 -15.44 8.48
C THR A 68 18.37 -13.98 8.18
N TYR A 69 17.10 -13.65 7.95
CA TYR A 69 16.62 -12.30 7.69
C TYR A 69 16.22 -11.59 8.98
N THR A 70 16.63 -10.33 9.14
CA THR A 70 16.17 -9.47 10.24
C THR A 70 15.05 -8.59 9.75
N LEU A 71 13.83 -8.88 10.19
CA LEU A 71 12.62 -8.16 9.82
C LEU A 71 12.66 -6.74 10.41
N ALA A 72 12.50 -5.73 9.56
CA ALA A 72 12.36 -4.34 9.96
C ALA A 72 10.88 -3.90 9.95
N VAL A 73 10.55 -2.87 10.72
CA VAL A 73 9.19 -2.30 10.74
C VAL A 73 8.78 -1.79 9.36
N SER A 74 9.74 -1.25 8.60
CA SER A 74 9.51 -0.82 7.21
C SER A 74 9.06 -1.92 6.27
N ASP A 75 9.36 -3.18 6.59
CA ASP A 75 8.94 -4.34 5.78
C ASP A 75 7.47 -4.69 6.03
N LEU A 76 6.94 -4.27 7.16
CA LEU A 76 5.57 -4.57 7.60
C LEU A 76 4.61 -3.43 7.30
N GLU A 77 5.01 -2.19 7.53
CA GLU A 77 4.16 -1.01 7.33
C GLU A 77 4.27 -0.50 5.89
N ASP A 78 3.12 -0.21 5.29
CA ASP A 78 3.08 0.39 3.97
C ASP A 78 3.58 1.83 4.05
N ARG A 79 4.56 2.18 3.23
CA ARG A 79 4.97 3.57 3.06
C ARG A 79 3.88 4.32 2.30
N VAL A 80 3.31 5.32 2.95
CA VAL A 80 2.30 6.18 2.34
C VAL A 80 2.99 7.41 1.75
N VAL A 81 2.86 7.58 0.45
CA VAL A 81 3.33 8.77 -0.27
C VAL A 81 2.15 9.71 -0.46
N PHE A 82 2.35 10.99 -0.20
CA PHE A 82 1.36 12.02 -0.45
C PHE A 82 1.87 13.01 -1.50
N THR A 83 1.03 13.32 -2.47
CA THR A 83 1.23 14.45 -3.39
C THR A 83 -0.06 15.24 -3.52
N ASN A 84 0.04 16.49 -3.98
CA ASN A 84 -1.13 17.32 -4.20
C ASN A 84 -0.98 18.21 -5.43
N GLY A 85 -2.11 18.62 -5.99
CA GLY A 85 -2.13 19.52 -7.12
C GLY A 85 -3.54 19.88 -7.59
N VAL A 86 -3.60 20.75 -8.56
CA VAL A 86 -4.88 21.13 -9.19
C VAL A 86 -5.35 20.05 -10.15
N PHE A 87 -4.45 19.47 -10.95
CA PHE A 87 -4.71 18.41 -11.93
C PHE A 87 -5.89 18.76 -12.89
N ASP A 88 -5.95 20.01 -13.35
CA ASP A 88 -7.07 20.51 -14.17
C ASP A 88 -7.05 19.89 -15.58
N ILE A 89 -5.96 20.12 -16.32
CA ILE A 89 -5.67 19.48 -17.60
C ILE A 89 -4.43 18.63 -17.39
N LEU A 90 -4.61 17.32 -17.49
CA LEU A 90 -3.49 16.39 -17.34
C LEU A 90 -2.53 16.53 -18.54
N HIS A 91 -1.26 16.47 -18.25
CA HIS A 91 -0.17 16.49 -19.24
C HIS A 91 0.96 15.56 -18.78
N LYS A 92 1.92 15.34 -19.67
CA LYS A 92 3.04 14.42 -19.45
C LYS A 92 3.71 14.58 -18.07
N GLY A 93 3.97 15.81 -17.63
CA GLY A 93 4.59 16.07 -16.32
C GLY A 93 3.75 15.60 -15.12
N HIS A 94 2.40 15.62 -15.23
CA HIS A 94 1.55 15.05 -14.17
C HIS A 94 1.66 13.52 -14.13
N PHE A 95 1.72 12.87 -15.30
CA PHE A 95 1.86 11.40 -15.35
C PHE A 95 3.22 10.96 -14.81
N GLU A 96 4.29 11.65 -15.16
CA GLU A 96 5.64 11.38 -14.66
C GLU A 96 5.72 11.57 -13.15
N LEU A 97 5.17 12.67 -12.62
CA LEU A 97 5.11 12.93 -11.17
C LEU A 97 4.37 11.81 -10.42
N LEU A 98 3.20 11.42 -10.91
CA LEU A 98 2.38 10.41 -10.24
C LEU A 98 3.02 9.03 -10.34
N ALA A 99 3.61 8.68 -11.49
CA ALA A 99 4.34 7.43 -11.67
C ALA A 99 5.55 7.36 -10.75
N GLU A 100 6.36 8.41 -10.66
CA GLU A 100 7.50 8.48 -9.75
C GLU A 100 7.04 8.39 -8.29
N ALA A 101 6.04 9.19 -7.89
CA ALA A 101 5.50 9.17 -6.55
C ALA A 101 5.02 7.76 -6.14
N LYS A 102 4.40 7.02 -7.06
CA LYS A 102 3.93 5.66 -6.82
C LYS A 102 5.08 4.67 -6.55
N THR A 103 6.26 4.90 -7.11
CA THR A 103 7.43 4.04 -6.84
C THR A 103 8.04 4.24 -5.46
N LEU A 104 7.72 5.34 -4.79
CA LEU A 104 8.29 5.69 -3.49
C LEU A 104 7.59 5.02 -2.30
N GLY A 105 6.45 4.36 -2.53
CA GLY A 105 5.72 3.67 -1.49
C GLY A 105 4.60 2.78 -2.01
N GLU A 106 4.03 2.00 -1.13
CA GLU A 106 2.99 1.02 -1.46
C GLU A 106 1.63 1.69 -1.67
N LYS A 107 1.42 2.86 -1.05
CA LYS A 107 0.17 3.62 -1.13
C LYS A 107 0.45 5.07 -1.52
N LEU A 108 -0.17 5.51 -2.61
CA LEU A 108 -0.14 6.90 -3.05
C LEU A 108 -1.47 7.58 -2.73
N ILE A 109 -1.41 8.68 -2.00
CA ILE A 109 -2.56 9.57 -1.75
C ILE A 109 -2.36 10.83 -2.58
N VAL A 110 -3.34 11.16 -3.42
CA VAL A 110 -3.33 12.35 -4.25
C VAL A 110 -4.38 13.34 -3.78
N GLY A 111 -3.93 14.45 -3.20
CA GLY A 111 -4.79 15.57 -2.83
C GLY A 111 -5.11 16.44 -4.04
N ILE A 112 -6.37 16.84 -4.20
CA ILE A 112 -6.76 17.80 -5.24
C ILE A 112 -7.43 19.04 -4.64
N ASN A 113 -7.19 20.20 -5.26
CA ASN A 113 -7.84 21.44 -4.86
C ASN A 113 -9.34 21.41 -5.22
N SER A 114 -10.18 21.96 -4.36
CA SER A 114 -11.59 22.23 -4.70
C SER A 114 -11.69 23.25 -5.85
N ASP A 115 -12.82 23.28 -6.55
CA ASP A 115 -13.03 24.24 -7.64
C ASP A 115 -12.94 25.69 -7.13
N GLU A 116 -13.44 25.97 -5.94
CA GLU A 116 -13.30 27.29 -5.31
C GLU A 116 -11.84 27.66 -5.03
N SER A 117 -11.05 26.70 -4.53
CA SER A 117 -9.63 26.92 -4.29
C SER A 117 -8.90 27.22 -5.60
N VAL A 118 -9.23 26.50 -6.68
CA VAL A 118 -8.62 26.74 -8.00
C VAL A 118 -9.00 28.10 -8.54
N LYS A 119 -10.25 28.54 -8.41
CA LYS A 119 -10.69 29.89 -8.81
C LYS A 119 -9.89 30.96 -8.09
N ARG A 120 -9.73 30.85 -6.79
CA ARG A 120 -8.91 31.80 -6.01
C ARG A 120 -7.46 31.86 -6.44
N LEU A 121 -6.88 30.71 -6.84
CA LEU A 121 -5.47 30.62 -7.20
C LEU A 121 -5.19 31.00 -8.66
N LYS A 122 -6.10 30.67 -9.58
CA LYS A 122 -5.88 30.76 -11.04
C LYS A 122 -6.89 31.63 -11.77
N GLY A 123 -7.84 32.25 -11.06
CA GLY A 123 -8.87 33.14 -11.60
C GLY A 123 -10.19 32.44 -11.91
N GLU A 124 -11.24 33.24 -12.13
CA GLU A 124 -12.64 32.79 -12.25
C GLU A 124 -12.89 31.82 -13.44
N THR A 125 -12.05 31.86 -14.46
CA THR A 125 -12.15 30.96 -15.64
C THR A 125 -11.60 29.57 -15.39
N ARG A 126 -11.09 29.31 -14.19
CA ARG A 126 -10.51 28.02 -13.78
C ARG A 126 -11.28 27.43 -12.60
N PRO A 127 -11.30 26.08 -12.45
CA PRO A 127 -10.71 25.07 -13.36
C PRO A 127 -11.54 24.88 -14.63
N ILE A 128 -10.96 24.33 -15.68
CA ILE A 128 -11.67 23.91 -16.90
C ILE A 128 -12.46 22.62 -16.63
N ASN A 129 -11.87 21.70 -15.89
CA ASN A 129 -12.52 20.48 -15.45
C ASN A 129 -12.93 20.62 -13.99
N ASN A 130 -14.22 20.43 -13.70
CA ASN A 130 -14.70 20.44 -12.31
C ASN A 130 -14.06 19.33 -11.48
N GLN A 131 -14.16 19.46 -10.15
CA GLN A 131 -13.53 18.56 -9.20
C GLN A 131 -13.84 17.09 -9.48
N MET A 132 -15.10 16.75 -9.74
CA MET A 132 -15.50 15.35 -10.00
C MET A 132 -14.87 14.79 -11.28
N LYS A 133 -14.74 15.59 -12.31
CA LYS A 133 -14.08 15.17 -13.56
C LYS A 133 -12.58 14.97 -13.33
N ARG A 134 -11.94 15.84 -12.56
CA ARG A 134 -10.51 15.74 -12.21
C ARG A 134 -10.24 14.47 -11.38
N ILE A 135 -11.11 14.14 -10.41
CA ILE A 135 -11.02 12.90 -9.64
C ILE A 135 -11.07 11.70 -10.60
N ARG A 136 -12.10 11.62 -11.43
CA ARG A 136 -12.26 10.48 -12.37
C ARG A 136 -11.08 10.31 -13.32
N GLN A 137 -10.48 11.41 -13.75
CA GLN A 137 -9.28 11.35 -14.61
C GLN A 137 -8.07 10.77 -13.89
N LEU A 138 -7.94 10.99 -12.58
CA LEU A 138 -6.86 10.42 -11.77
C LEU A 138 -7.12 8.94 -11.41
N GLU A 139 -8.37 8.56 -11.15
CA GLU A 139 -8.77 7.20 -10.79
C GLU A 139 -8.52 6.16 -11.89
N ILE A 140 -8.51 6.58 -13.15
CA ILE A 140 -8.26 5.68 -14.30
C ILE A 140 -6.77 5.51 -14.63
N LEU A 141 -5.89 6.22 -13.92
CA LEU A 141 -4.45 6.05 -14.12
C LEU A 141 -3.98 4.74 -13.46
N PRO A 142 -3.03 4.03 -14.09
CA PRO A 142 -2.52 2.74 -13.60
C PRO A 142 -1.74 2.85 -12.30
#